data_af48158d594d627e8096813374a563e6
#
_entry.id   af48158d594d627e8096813374a563e6
#
_cell.length_a   1.000
_cell.length_b   1.000
_cell.length_c   1.000
_cell.angle_alpha   90.00
_cell.angle_beta   90.00
_cell.angle_gamma   90.00
#
_symmetry.space_group_name_H-M   'P 1'
#
loop_
_entity.id
_entity.type
_entity.pdbx_description
1 polymer ?
#
loop_
_entity_poly.entity_id
_entity_poly.type
_entity_poly.pdbx_seq_one_letter_code
_entity_poly.pdbx_strand_id
1 'polypeptide(L)'
;MSYSTRLREHAKKIGRDTRIALVGAGQMGRGFGNQLGHMDGIALSVVIDIDPERIKIVYADLGITDIVFSDDKDVLSKAILEGKHTGTSNSEIVSELPVDVVVEGTGIPDIGARITHSSLLAKKDVAVLNVEMDVTIGPLLHKIAQDNGVVYAVCHGDEPVEAKVLVDYARDLNFEIVCAGKGKNNPFEPLSNPDSVRETAIKKKMNPKMLCSFTDGSKTMTEMVALANTTGLQLSKRGMYGPASSVKTLQNTFALQADGGVLDRPGVVDYCTGDVAPGVFVVVRHNDPYIAHEMSYLSMGPGPYFALYRPYHLASVEAPITVYR
;
A
#
# COMPACT_ATOMS: atom_id res chain seq x y z
N MET A 1 20.45 11.64 -3.48
CA MET A 1 19.52 12.67 -2.95
C MET A 1 18.30 11.95 -2.43
N SER A 2 17.87 12.19 -1.20
CA SER A 2 16.67 11.56 -0.62
C SER A 2 15.38 12.08 -1.29
N TYR A 3 14.31 11.33 -1.20
CA TYR A 3 13.01 11.74 -1.74
C TYR A 3 12.55 13.06 -1.09
N SER A 4 12.65 13.19 0.24
CA SER A 4 12.32 14.43 0.96
C SER A 4 13.09 15.64 0.47
N THR A 5 14.35 15.48 0.06
CA THR A 5 15.12 16.58 -0.54
C THR A 5 14.56 16.98 -1.90
N ARG A 6 14.20 16.00 -2.75
CA ARG A 6 13.59 16.27 -4.07
C ARG A 6 12.28 17.04 -3.94
N LEU A 7 11.43 16.66 -2.99
CA LEU A 7 10.15 17.34 -2.78
C LEU A 7 10.35 18.76 -2.30
N ARG A 8 11.26 19.00 -1.34
CA ARG A 8 11.61 20.38 -0.92
C ARG A 8 12.16 21.23 -2.08
N GLU A 9 12.95 20.65 -2.96
CA GLU A 9 13.43 21.34 -4.15
C GLU A 9 12.30 21.61 -5.13
N HIS A 10 11.38 20.66 -5.30
CA HIS A 10 10.17 20.87 -6.10
C HIS A 10 9.31 21.98 -5.54
N ALA A 11 9.03 21.97 -4.23
CA ALA A 11 8.27 23.03 -3.55
C ALA A 11 8.93 24.42 -3.73
N LYS A 12 10.26 24.50 -3.62
CA LYS A 12 11.00 25.73 -3.91
C LYS A 12 10.85 26.17 -5.36
N LYS A 13 10.89 25.24 -6.30
CA LYS A 13 10.77 25.54 -7.75
C LYS A 13 9.39 26.06 -8.12
N ILE A 14 8.33 25.49 -7.54
CA ILE A 14 6.94 25.91 -7.81
C ILE A 14 6.45 27.03 -6.88
N GLY A 15 7.26 27.44 -5.87
CA GLY A 15 6.94 28.50 -4.94
C GLY A 15 5.89 28.16 -3.88
N ARG A 16 5.56 26.89 -3.69
CA ARG A 16 4.61 26.39 -2.70
C ARG A 16 4.81 24.91 -2.40
N ASP A 17 4.22 24.42 -1.32
CA ASP A 17 4.13 22.99 -1.06
C ASP A 17 3.20 22.27 -2.03
N THR A 18 3.45 20.97 -2.25
CA THR A 18 2.57 20.08 -3.00
C THR A 18 1.27 19.91 -2.21
N ARG A 19 0.13 20.20 -2.83
CA ARG A 19 -1.18 20.18 -2.19
C ARG A 19 -1.81 18.80 -2.27
N ILE A 20 -2.16 18.25 -1.11
CA ILE A 20 -2.75 16.91 -0.99
C ILE A 20 -4.21 17.02 -0.60
N ALA A 21 -5.07 16.28 -1.31
CA ALA A 21 -6.41 15.93 -0.88
C ALA A 21 -6.40 14.52 -0.28
N LEU A 22 -6.81 14.37 0.97
CA LEU A 22 -7.02 13.07 1.61
C LEU A 22 -8.51 12.73 1.61
N VAL A 23 -8.90 11.68 0.93
CA VAL A 23 -10.29 11.20 0.87
C VAL A 23 -10.41 9.91 1.68
N GLY A 24 -11.20 9.96 2.74
CA GLY A 24 -11.32 8.93 3.76
C GLY A 24 -10.43 9.18 4.96
N ALA A 25 -11.02 9.66 6.06
CA ALA A 25 -10.36 9.97 7.33
C ALA A 25 -10.53 8.83 8.37
N GLY A 26 -10.65 7.58 7.90
CA GLY A 26 -10.63 6.39 8.73
C GLY A 26 -9.25 6.12 9.34
N GLN A 27 -9.04 4.94 9.92
CA GLN A 27 -7.78 4.60 10.60
C GLN A 27 -6.54 4.83 9.70
N MET A 28 -6.58 4.37 8.44
CA MET A 28 -5.47 4.53 7.50
C MET A 28 -5.27 5.99 7.07
N GLY A 29 -6.35 6.68 6.70
CA GLY A 29 -6.27 8.09 6.30
C GLY A 29 -5.81 8.99 7.43
N ARG A 30 -6.30 8.77 8.67
CA ARG A 30 -5.83 9.50 9.85
C ARG A 30 -4.32 9.32 10.07
N GLY A 31 -3.82 8.08 10.01
CA GLY A 31 -2.39 7.81 10.14
C GLY A 31 -1.56 8.45 9.01
N PHE A 32 -2.05 8.40 7.78
CA PHE A 32 -1.45 9.09 6.64
C PHE A 32 -1.36 10.60 6.85
N GLY A 33 -2.48 11.24 7.19
CA GLY A 33 -2.55 12.69 7.43
C GLY A 33 -1.62 13.15 8.55
N ASN A 34 -1.59 12.40 9.67
CA ASN A 34 -0.68 12.67 10.77
C ASN A 34 0.79 12.62 10.35
N GLN A 35 1.21 11.54 9.67
CA GLN A 35 2.59 11.41 9.23
C GLN A 35 2.97 12.50 8.21
N LEU A 36 2.04 12.82 7.29
CA LEU A 36 2.26 13.85 6.28
C LEU A 36 2.49 15.23 6.90
N GLY A 37 1.81 15.55 7.99
CA GLY A 37 1.99 16.82 8.71
C GLY A 37 3.39 17.02 9.32
N HIS A 38 4.22 15.97 9.39
CA HIS A 38 5.62 16.07 9.84
C HIS A 38 6.63 16.11 8.68
N MET A 39 6.15 16.24 7.44
CA MET A 39 6.99 16.16 6.26
C MET A 39 7.03 17.49 5.54
N ASP A 40 8.22 17.94 5.09
CA ASP A 40 8.41 19.22 4.42
C ASP A 40 8.08 19.14 2.92
N GLY A 41 7.58 20.23 2.36
CA GLY A 41 7.32 20.40 0.92
C GLY A 41 5.99 19.79 0.46
N ILE A 42 5.16 19.35 1.39
CA ILE A 42 3.78 18.90 1.14
C ILE A 42 2.82 19.50 2.18
N ALA A 43 1.60 19.76 1.75
CA ALA A 43 0.56 20.32 2.59
C ALA A 43 -0.73 19.48 2.49
N LEU A 44 -1.28 19.08 3.63
CA LEU A 44 -2.61 18.51 3.72
C LEU A 44 -3.62 19.64 3.54
N SER A 45 -4.03 19.87 2.30
CA SER A 45 -4.86 21.01 1.92
C SER A 45 -6.33 20.80 2.16
N VAL A 46 -6.81 19.58 1.93
CA VAL A 46 -8.20 19.21 2.18
C VAL A 46 -8.31 17.79 2.71
N VAL A 47 -9.15 17.61 3.72
CA VAL A 47 -9.59 16.29 4.21
C VAL A 47 -11.06 16.11 3.89
N ILE A 48 -11.40 14.95 3.32
CA ILE A 48 -12.75 14.63 2.86
C ILE A 48 -13.20 13.33 3.52
N ASP A 49 -14.31 13.38 4.25
CA ASP A 49 -14.95 12.19 4.84
C ASP A 49 -16.44 12.49 5.04
N ILE A 50 -17.28 11.46 4.87
CA ILE A 50 -18.74 11.58 5.13
C ILE A 50 -19.06 11.95 6.58
N ASP A 51 -18.12 11.69 7.50
CA ASP A 51 -18.21 12.05 8.92
C ASP A 51 -17.33 13.27 9.20
N PRO A 52 -17.89 14.47 9.39
CA PRO A 52 -17.15 15.69 9.66
C PRO A 52 -16.27 15.63 10.92
N GLU A 53 -16.66 14.82 11.91
CA GLU A 53 -15.87 14.69 13.13
C GLU A 53 -14.51 14.00 12.85
N ARG A 54 -14.46 13.06 11.92
CA ARG A 54 -13.18 12.45 11.51
C ARG A 54 -12.24 13.46 10.86
N ILE A 55 -12.80 14.38 10.05
CA ILE A 55 -12.02 15.48 9.44
C ILE A 55 -11.39 16.34 10.54
N LYS A 56 -12.18 16.74 11.53
CA LYS A 56 -11.71 17.53 12.67
C LYS A 56 -10.63 16.81 13.46
N ILE A 57 -10.78 15.51 13.67
CA ILE A 57 -9.80 14.68 14.41
C ILE A 57 -8.47 14.65 13.68
N VAL A 58 -8.43 14.47 12.35
CA VAL A 58 -7.19 14.47 11.57
C VAL A 58 -6.44 15.79 11.74
N TYR A 59 -7.13 16.92 11.67
CA TYR A 59 -6.50 18.23 11.84
C TYR A 59 -6.13 18.53 13.31
N ALA A 60 -6.97 18.12 14.26
CA ALA A 60 -6.69 18.29 15.69
C ALA A 60 -5.42 17.53 16.12
N ASP A 61 -5.17 16.35 15.57
CA ASP A 61 -3.94 15.59 15.80
C ASP A 61 -2.69 16.37 15.36
N LEU A 62 -2.82 17.28 14.38
CA LEU A 62 -1.77 18.16 13.91
C LEU A 62 -1.73 19.53 14.63
N GLY A 63 -2.59 19.73 15.63
CA GLY A 63 -2.70 21.00 16.33
C GLY A 63 -3.42 22.11 15.52
N ILE A 64 -4.13 21.74 14.45
CA ILE A 64 -4.84 22.64 13.56
C ILE A 64 -6.31 22.72 14.00
N THR A 65 -6.77 23.92 14.34
CA THR A 65 -8.15 24.16 14.79
C THR A 65 -8.95 25.06 13.84
N ASP A 66 -8.26 25.86 13.02
CA ASP A 66 -8.90 26.74 12.02
C ASP A 66 -9.03 26.01 10.69
N ILE A 67 -10.25 25.51 10.43
CA ILE A 67 -10.57 24.72 9.23
C ILE A 67 -11.74 25.39 8.52
N VAL A 68 -11.58 25.68 7.23
CA VAL A 68 -12.71 26.12 6.38
C VAL A 68 -13.49 24.87 5.94
N PHE A 69 -14.68 24.68 6.51
CA PHE A 69 -15.56 23.57 6.16
C PHE A 69 -16.68 24.06 5.22
N SER A 70 -16.78 23.44 4.04
CA SER A 70 -17.81 23.77 3.05
C SER A 70 -17.99 22.62 2.06
N ASP A 71 -19.19 22.48 1.49
CA ASP A 71 -19.43 21.62 0.32
C ASP A 71 -19.46 22.41 -0.99
N ASP A 72 -19.22 23.71 -0.94
CA ASP A 72 -19.06 24.59 -2.11
C ASP A 72 -17.60 24.56 -2.58
N LYS A 73 -17.40 24.11 -3.81
CA LYS A 73 -16.05 23.99 -4.42
C LYS A 73 -15.32 25.34 -4.56
N ASP A 74 -16.03 26.42 -4.81
CA ASP A 74 -15.41 27.74 -5.02
C ASP A 74 -14.91 28.31 -3.70
N VAL A 75 -15.65 28.09 -2.61
CA VAL A 75 -15.23 28.45 -1.24
C VAL A 75 -13.98 27.66 -0.86
N LEU A 76 -13.98 26.34 -1.09
CA LEU A 76 -12.85 25.48 -0.78
C LEU A 76 -11.63 25.81 -1.66
N SER A 77 -11.84 26.00 -2.96
CA SER A 77 -10.76 26.34 -3.89
C SER A 77 -10.06 27.63 -3.50
N LYS A 78 -10.83 28.65 -3.14
CA LYS A 78 -10.27 29.93 -2.64
C LYS A 78 -9.45 29.71 -1.37
N ALA A 79 -9.99 28.98 -0.39
CA ALA A 79 -9.31 28.71 0.86
C ALA A 79 -8.02 27.88 0.66
N ILE A 80 -8.04 26.86 -0.20
CA ILE A 80 -6.86 26.06 -0.56
C ILE A 80 -5.78 26.93 -1.21
N LEU A 81 -6.17 27.82 -2.13
CA LEU A 81 -5.24 28.74 -2.79
C LEU A 81 -4.63 29.77 -1.83
N GLU A 82 -5.36 30.17 -0.79
CA GLU A 82 -4.89 31.00 0.32
C GLU A 82 -4.01 30.22 1.33
N GLY A 83 -3.79 28.92 1.15
CA GLY A 83 -2.99 28.09 2.05
C GLY A 83 -3.71 27.68 3.35
N LYS A 84 -5.03 27.77 3.39
CA LYS A 84 -5.84 27.36 4.54
C LYS A 84 -6.12 25.85 4.50
N HIS A 85 -6.31 25.28 5.68
CA HIS A 85 -6.79 23.90 5.83
C HIS A 85 -8.29 23.83 5.59
N THR A 86 -8.74 22.84 4.81
CA THR A 86 -10.14 22.74 4.42
C THR A 86 -10.71 21.34 4.67
N GLY A 87 -12.02 21.26 4.81
CA GLY A 87 -12.75 20.01 4.97
C GLY A 87 -14.08 20.01 4.25
N THR A 88 -14.51 18.86 3.76
CA THR A 88 -15.82 18.68 3.13
C THR A 88 -16.33 17.26 3.31
N SER A 89 -17.66 17.10 3.32
CA SER A 89 -18.30 15.79 3.27
C SER A 89 -18.61 15.31 1.84
N ASN A 90 -18.40 16.17 0.86
CA ASN A 90 -18.69 15.89 -0.55
C ASN A 90 -17.41 15.45 -1.30
N SER A 91 -17.24 14.15 -1.50
CA SER A 91 -16.09 13.61 -2.24
C SER A 91 -16.16 13.81 -3.76
N GLU A 92 -17.31 14.12 -4.31
CA GLU A 92 -17.49 14.26 -5.78
C GLU A 92 -16.74 15.47 -6.34
N ILE A 93 -16.53 16.51 -5.51
CA ILE A 93 -15.86 17.74 -5.95
C ILE A 93 -14.34 17.66 -5.94
N VAL A 94 -13.73 16.58 -5.43
CA VAL A 94 -12.26 16.49 -5.24
C VAL A 94 -11.49 16.69 -6.55
N SER A 95 -12.02 16.20 -7.66
CA SER A 95 -11.40 16.34 -8.98
C SER A 95 -11.34 17.79 -9.47
N GLU A 96 -12.21 18.66 -8.95
CA GLU A 96 -12.29 20.07 -9.31
C GLU A 96 -11.48 20.99 -8.39
N LEU A 97 -11.05 20.51 -7.21
CA LEU A 97 -10.27 21.30 -6.25
C LEU A 97 -8.83 21.53 -6.73
N PRO A 98 -8.18 22.66 -6.38
CA PRO A 98 -6.82 23.00 -6.80
C PRO A 98 -5.75 22.24 -5.97
N VAL A 99 -5.79 20.92 -6.02
CA VAL A 99 -4.83 20.00 -5.39
C VAL A 99 -4.00 19.29 -6.44
N ASP A 100 -2.79 18.88 -6.07
CA ASP A 100 -1.85 18.20 -6.96
C ASP A 100 -2.03 16.68 -6.92
N VAL A 101 -2.19 16.13 -5.72
CA VAL A 101 -2.33 14.70 -5.49
C VAL A 101 -3.61 14.40 -4.70
N VAL A 102 -4.34 13.40 -5.13
CA VAL A 102 -5.48 12.83 -4.39
C VAL A 102 -5.05 11.52 -3.75
N VAL A 103 -5.22 11.40 -2.44
CA VAL A 103 -4.98 10.17 -1.69
C VAL A 103 -6.32 9.51 -1.39
N GLU A 104 -6.57 8.37 -2.02
CA GLU A 104 -7.80 7.60 -1.85
C GLU A 104 -7.66 6.58 -0.73
N GLY A 105 -8.39 6.74 0.36
CA GLY A 105 -8.35 5.91 1.55
C GLY A 105 -9.73 5.58 2.12
N THR A 106 -10.78 5.56 1.30
CA THR A 106 -12.15 5.28 1.77
C THR A 106 -12.35 3.83 2.22
N GLY A 107 -11.56 2.90 1.67
CA GLY A 107 -11.71 1.46 1.89
C GLY A 107 -12.99 0.87 1.27
N ILE A 108 -13.68 1.62 0.42
CA ILE A 108 -14.90 1.18 -0.29
C ILE A 108 -14.57 1.16 -1.79
N PRO A 109 -14.47 -0.03 -2.44
CA PRO A 109 -13.98 -0.15 -3.81
C PRO A 109 -14.74 0.69 -4.85
N ASP A 110 -16.07 0.71 -4.80
CA ASP A 110 -16.89 1.48 -5.74
C ASP A 110 -16.69 3.00 -5.60
N ILE A 111 -16.66 3.49 -4.36
CA ILE A 111 -16.44 4.92 -4.08
C ILE A 111 -15.02 5.32 -4.47
N GLY A 112 -14.03 4.54 -4.06
CA GLY A 112 -12.63 4.77 -4.42
C GLY A 112 -12.41 4.77 -5.93
N ALA A 113 -13.07 3.86 -6.66
CA ALA A 113 -13.02 3.79 -8.11
C ALA A 113 -13.51 5.08 -8.79
N ARG A 114 -14.64 5.63 -8.34
CA ARG A 114 -15.20 6.88 -8.88
C ARG A 114 -14.29 8.06 -8.62
N ILE A 115 -13.82 8.20 -7.37
CA ILE A 115 -12.90 9.27 -6.96
C ILE A 115 -11.60 9.22 -7.77
N THR A 116 -10.99 8.03 -7.84
CA THR A 116 -9.74 7.83 -8.59
C THR A 116 -9.93 8.12 -10.07
N HIS A 117 -10.97 7.57 -10.68
CA HIS A 117 -11.28 7.77 -12.10
C HIS A 117 -11.46 9.26 -12.44
N SER A 118 -12.31 9.99 -11.70
CA SER A 118 -12.53 11.42 -11.93
C SER A 118 -11.27 12.26 -11.72
N SER A 119 -10.47 11.92 -10.70
CA SER A 119 -9.21 12.62 -10.41
C SER A 119 -8.16 12.43 -11.52
N LEU A 120 -8.01 11.20 -12.04
CA LEU A 120 -7.10 10.91 -13.16
C LEU A 120 -7.52 11.65 -14.44
N LEU A 121 -8.82 11.70 -14.75
CA LEU A 121 -9.34 12.47 -15.89
C LEU A 121 -9.14 13.98 -15.72
N ALA A 122 -9.18 14.47 -14.49
CA ALA A 122 -8.86 15.86 -14.13
C ALA A 122 -7.35 16.14 -14.06
N LYS A 123 -6.52 15.19 -14.52
CA LYS A 123 -5.04 15.27 -14.54
C LYS A 123 -4.42 15.49 -13.17
N LYS A 124 -4.93 14.80 -12.15
CA LYS A 124 -4.33 14.75 -10.80
C LYS A 124 -3.62 13.42 -10.61
N ASP A 125 -2.49 13.46 -9.93
CA ASP A 125 -1.85 12.25 -9.45
C ASP A 125 -2.70 11.60 -8.36
N VAL A 126 -2.74 10.27 -8.33
CA VAL A 126 -3.53 9.53 -7.33
C VAL A 126 -2.68 8.49 -6.63
N ALA A 127 -2.66 8.57 -5.30
CA ALA A 127 -2.09 7.56 -4.41
C ALA A 127 -3.22 6.80 -3.70
N VAL A 128 -3.13 5.47 -3.66
CA VAL A 128 -4.24 4.61 -3.24
C VAL A 128 -3.87 3.81 -2.00
N LEU A 129 -4.71 3.88 -0.95
CA LEU A 129 -4.68 3.03 0.24
C LEU A 129 -5.68 1.87 0.15
N ASN A 130 -6.52 1.84 -0.88
CA ASN A 130 -7.64 0.91 -1.08
C ASN A 130 -7.22 -0.22 -2.04
N VAL A 131 -6.52 -1.21 -1.51
CA VAL A 131 -6.00 -2.35 -2.30
C VAL A 131 -7.13 -3.19 -2.89
N GLU A 132 -8.29 -3.25 -2.24
CA GLU A 132 -9.47 -3.95 -2.74
C GLU A 132 -10.00 -3.34 -4.04
N MET A 133 -9.91 -2.03 -4.19
CA MET A 133 -10.20 -1.35 -5.45
C MET A 133 -9.12 -1.67 -6.50
N ASP A 134 -7.84 -1.55 -6.11
CA ASP A 134 -6.71 -1.77 -7.02
C ASP A 134 -6.73 -3.16 -7.64
N VAL A 135 -6.93 -4.23 -6.88
CA VAL A 135 -6.99 -5.59 -7.43
C VAL A 135 -8.16 -5.81 -8.36
N THR A 136 -9.22 -5.00 -8.23
CA THR A 136 -10.43 -5.13 -9.05
C THR A 136 -10.30 -4.41 -10.38
N ILE A 137 -9.84 -3.15 -10.37
CA ILE A 137 -9.81 -2.28 -11.56
C ILE A 137 -8.48 -1.52 -11.72
N GLY A 138 -7.48 -1.75 -10.89
CA GLY A 138 -6.18 -1.07 -10.93
C GLY A 138 -5.53 -1.05 -12.31
N PRO A 139 -5.49 -2.15 -13.08
CA PRO A 139 -4.93 -2.15 -14.44
C PRO A 139 -5.63 -1.14 -15.38
N LEU A 140 -6.95 -0.97 -15.26
CA LEU A 140 -7.70 0.03 -16.03
C LEU A 140 -7.35 1.45 -15.56
N LEU A 141 -7.31 1.69 -14.25
CA LEU A 141 -6.97 3.00 -13.68
C LEU A 141 -5.53 3.41 -14.03
N HIS A 142 -4.60 2.46 -13.98
CA HIS A 142 -3.22 2.68 -14.41
C HIS A 142 -3.13 3.09 -15.89
N LYS A 143 -3.89 2.41 -16.77
CA LYS A 143 -3.95 2.81 -18.18
C LYS A 143 -4.52 4.22 -18.35
N ILE A 144 -5.59 4.57 -17.65
CA ILE A 144 -6.17 5.91 -17.69
C ILE A 144 -5.15 6.96 -17.21
N ALA A 145 -4.39 6.67 -16.16
CA ALA A 145 -3.32 7.54 -15.68
C ALA A 145 -2.26 7.77 -16.76
N GLN A 146 -1.79 6.71 -17.40
CA GLN A 146 -0.82 6.79 -18.50
C GLN A 146 -1.37 7.63 -19.68
N ASP A 147 -2.62 7.40 -20.09
CA ASP A 147 -3.25 8.12 -21.19
C ASP A 147 -3.42 9.62 -20.89
N ASN A 148 -3.51 10.01 -19.62
CA ASN A 148 -3.63 11.40 -19.15
C ASN A 148 -2.30 12.03 -18.72
N GLY A 149 -1.19 11.27 -18.69
CA GLY A 149 0.13 11.76 -18.30
C GLY A 149 0.26 12.08 -16.82
N VAL A 150 -0.44 11.31 -15.95
CA VAL A 150 -0.44 11.41 -14.50
C VAL A 150 -0.06 10.08 -13.85
N VAL A 151 0.21 10.10 -12.56
CA VAL A 151 0.61 8.93 -11.77
C VAL A 151 -0.60 8.30 -11.08
N TYR A 152 -0.69 6.99 -11.15
CA TYR A 152 -1.53 6.14 -10.31
C TYR A 152 -0.63 5.16 -9.57
N ALA A 153 -0.65 5.17 -8.25
CA ALA A 153 0.20 4.30 -7.44
C ALA A 153 -0.51 3.80 -6.18
N VAL A 154 -0.36 2.53 -5.86
CA VAL A 154 -0.68 1.99 -4.54
C VAL A 154 0.38 2.48 -3.54
N CYS A 155 -0.06 2.87 -2.36
CA CYS A 155 0.80 3.49 -1.36
C CYS A 155 1.83 2.52 -0.78
N HIS A 156 3.03 3.05 -0.53
CA HIS A 156 4.04 2.40 0.31
C HIS A 156 3.49 2.02 1.68
N GLY A 157 4.14 1.05 2.32
CA GLY A 157 3.74 0.56 3.63
C GLY A 157 2.70 -0.55 3.60
N ASP A 158 2.09 -0.84 2.44
CA ASP A 158 1.28 -2.04 2.26
C ASP A 158 2.16 -3.20 1.77
N GLU A 159 1.88 -4.40 2.22
CA GLU A 159 2.74 -5.58 1.98
C GLU A 159 3.00 -5.87 0.50
N PRO A 160 2.02 -5.78 -0.43
CA PRO A 160 2.28 -6.01 -1.85
C PRO A 160 3.27 -5.00 -2.44
N VAL A 161 3.23 -3.74 -2.00
CA VAL A 161 4.16 -2.70 -2.47
C VAL A 161 5.57 -2.97 -1.95
N GLU A 162 5.70 -3.32 -0.68
CA GLU A 162 7.00 -3.60 -0.07
C GLU A 162 7.63 -4.91 -0.58
N ALA A 163 6.81 -5.92 -0.87
CA ALA A 163 7.27 -7.12 -1.56
C ALA A 163 7.70 -6.82 -3.00
N LYS A 164 6.97 -5.93 -3.73
CA LYS A 164 7.36 -5.48 -5.07
C LYS A 164 8.73 -4.78 -5.05
N VAL A 165 9.02 -3.96 -4.05
CA VAL A 165 10.35 -3.32 -3.92
C VAL A 165 11.46 -4.37 -3.87
N LEU A 166 11.26 -5.46 -3.13
CA LEU A 166 12.23 -6.57 -3.08
C LEU A 166 12.29 -7.33 -4.41
N VAL A 167 11.16 -7.51 -5.10
CA VAL A 167 11.11 -8.15 -6.43
C VAL A 167 11.89 -7.31 -7.45
N ASP A 168 11.67 -6.00 -7.49
CA ASP A 168 12.37 -5.11 -8.41
C ASP A 168 13.88 -5.12 -8.12
N TYR A 169 14.27 -5.02 -6.85
CA TYR A 169 15.68 -5.12 -6.44
C TYR A 169 16.33 -6.43 -6.89
N ALA A 170 15.65 -7.57 -6.72
CA ALA A 170 16.17 -8.85 -7.14
C ALA A 170 16.28 -8.96 -8.68
N ARG A 171 15.32 -8.40 -9.42
CA ARG A 171 15.34 -8.34 -10.88
C ARG A 171 16.48 -7.45 -11.41
N ASP A 172 16.71 -6.31 -10.77
CA ASP A 172 17.81 -5.39 -11.14
C ASP A 172 19.19 -6.06 -10.96
N LEU A 173 19.29 -7.02 -10.05
CA LEU A 173 20.46 -7.89 -9.85
C LEU A 173 20.44 -9.16 -10.73
N ASN A 174 19.46 -9.30 -11.61
CA ASN A 174 19.28 -10.46 -12.49
C ASN A 174 19.10 -11.80 -11.76
N PHE A 175 18.54 -11.78 -10.53
CA PHE A 175 18.12 -12.99 -9.85
C PHE A 175 16.84 -13.55 -10.46
N GLU A 176 16.73 -14.86 -10.55
CA GLU A 176 15.46 -15.52 -10.84
C GLU A 176 14.56 -15.47 -9.60
N ILE A 177 13.36 -14.91 -9.75
CA ILE A 177 12.35 -14.90 -8.70
C ILE A 177 11.70 -16.28 -8.62
N VAL A 178 11.84 -16.95 -7.49
CA VAL A 178 11.19 -18.23 -7.25
C VAL A 178 9.81 -18.01 -6.63
N CYS A 179 9.76 -17.24 -5.54
CA CYS A 179 8.50 -16.86 -4.87
C CYS A 179 8.62 -15.48 -4.25
N ALA A 180 7.58 -14.67 -4.37
CA ALA A 180 7.44 -13.42 -3.63
C ALA A 180 6.20 -13.51 -2.72
N GLY A 181 6.26 -12.91 -1.52
CA GLY A 181 5.11 -13.00 -0.62
C GLY A 181 5.28 -12.32 0.73
N LYS A 182 4.40 -12.70 1.63
CA LYS A 182 4.32 -12.14 2.98
C LYS A 182 4.09 -13.19 4.06
N GLY A 183 4.39 -12.85 5.30
CA GLY A 183 3.88 -13.55 6.47
C GLY A 183 2.44 -13.14 6.79
N LYS A 184 1.58 -14.08 7.13
CA LYS A 184 0.20 -13.81 7.54
C LYS A 184 0.13 -13.42 9.02
N ASN A 185 -0.30 -12.18 9.29
CA ASN A 185 -0.29 -11.57 10.63
C ASN A 185 -1.29 -12.18 11.63
N ASN A 186 -2.44 -12.65 11.17
CA ASN A 186 -3.53 -13.13 12.00
C ASN A 186 -3.72 -14.64 11.82
N PRO A 187 -4.30 -15.35 12.80
CA PRO A 187 -4.68 -16.75 12.63
C PRO A 187 -5.48 -16.97 11.35
N PHE A 188 -5.33 -18.14 10.75
CA PHE A 188 -6.05 -18.49 9.54
C PHE A 188 -7.27 -19.33 9.89
N GLU A 189 -8.43 -18.73 9.84
CA GLU A 189 -9.73 -19.32 10.16
C GLU A 189 -10.69 -19.11 8.97
N PRO A 190 -10.62 -19.94 7.93
CA PRO A 190 -11.35 -19.72 6.66
C PRO A 190 -12.88 -19.62 6.80
N LEU A 191 -13.43 -20.15 7.89
CA LEU A 191 -14.87 -20.12 8.16
C LEU A 191 -15.31 -18.90 9.02
N SER A 192 -14.39 -18.00 9.35
CA SER A 192 -14.73 -16.77 10.05
C SER A 192 -15.75 -15.95 9.27
N ASN A 193 -16.63 -15.29 10.00
CA ASN A 193 -17.56 -14.31 9.46
C ASN A 193 -17.64 -13.10 10.41
N PRO A 194 -18.22 -11.96 10.00
CA PRO A 194 -18.24 -10.76 10.81
C PRO A 194 -18.89 -10.95 12.20
N ASP A 195 -19.82 -11.87 12.35
CA ASP A 195 -20.46 -12.15 13.64
C ASP A 195 -19.54 -12.97 14.55
N SER A 196 -18.83 -13.97 14.03
CA SER A 196 -17.89 -14.78 14.81
C SER A 196 -16.72 -13.99 15.38
N VAL A 197 -16.30 -12.90 14.74
CA VAL A 197 -15.20 -12.02 15.18
C VAL A 197 -15.65 -10.74 15.88
N ARG A 198 -16.97 -10.51 16.02
CA ARG A 198 -17.58 -9.25 16.51
C ARG A 198 -17.04 -8.82 17.87
N GLU A 199 -16.99 -9.70 18.85
CA GLU A 199 -16.50 -9.36 20.19
C GLU A 199 -15.04 -8.94 20.17
N THR A 200 -14.20 -9.66 19.41
CA THR A 200 -12.79 -9.34 19.24
C THR A 200 -12.61 -8.00 18.51
N ALA A 201 -13.42 -7.74 17.50
CA ALA A 201 -13.41 -6.48 16.77
C ALA A 201 -13.74 -5.28 17.68
N ILE A 202 -14.76 -5.41 18.52
CA ILE A 202 -15.14 -4.37 19.50
C ILE A 202 -13.97 -4.11 20.47
N LYS A 203 -13.36 -5.16 21.03
CA LYS A 203 -12.20 -5.03 21.94
C LYS A 203 -11.01 -4.32 21.28
N LYS A 204 -10.80 -4.58 19.98
CA LYS A 204 -9.72 -3.97 19.18
C LYS A 204 -10.12 -2.62 18.55
N LYS A 205 -11.34 -2.13 18.78
CA LYS A 205 -11.90 -0.91 18.15
C LYS A 205 -11.82 -0.96 16.61
N MET A 206 -12.08 -2.12 16.04
CA MET A 206 -12.03 -2.39 14.61
C MET A 206 -13.44 -2.68 14.06
N ASN A 207 -13.60 -2.48 12.74
CA ASN A 207 -14.79 -2.93 12.04
C ASN A 207 -14.80 -4.47 11.97
N PRO A 208 -15.89 -5.18 12.37
CA PRO A 208 -15.96 -6.64 12.32
C PRO A 208 -15.73 -7.23 10.91
N LYS A 209 -16.19 -6.56 9.85
CA LYS A 209 -15.96 -7.00 8.46
C LYS A 209 -14.47 -6.95 8.11
N MET A 210 -13.76 -5.90 8.55
CA MET A 210 -12.33 -5.77 8.34
C MET A 210 -11.55 -6.84 9.12
N LEU A 211 -11.86 -7.04 10.40
CA LEU A 211 -11.19 -8.08 11.20
C LEU A 211 -11.45 -9.48 10.62
N CYS A 212 -12.68 -9.74 10.15
CA CYS A 212 -13.03 -10.99 9.47
C CYS A 212 -12.10 -11.24 8.27
N SER A 213 -11.89 -10.25 7.40
CA SER A 213 -11.02 -10.39 6.23
C SER A 213 -9.55 -10.72 6.58
N PHE A 214 -9.11 -10.35 7.77
CA PHE A 214 -7.79 -10.74 8.27
C PHE A 214 -7.74 -12.19 8.74
N THR A 215 -8.82 -12.70 9.33
CA THR A 215 -8.87 -14.06 9.87
C THR A 215 -9.24 -15.10 8.81
N ASP A 216 -10.20 -14.81 7.93
CA ASP A 216 -10.61 -15.72 6.87
C ASP A 216 -9.60 -15.85 5.71
N GLY A 217 -8.59 -14.96 5.68
CA GLY A 217 -7.53 -14.93 4.69
C GLY A 217 -7.86 -14.14 3.43
N SER A 218 -9.06 -13.59 3.27
CA SER A 218 -9.44 -12.86 2.06
C SER A 218 -8.57 -11.61 1.84
N LYS A 219 -8.17 -10.90 2.90
CA LYS A 219 -7.22 -9.77 2.81
C LYS A 219 -5.86 -10.24 2.28
N THR A 220 -5.31 -11.34 2.83
CA THR A 220 -4.04 -11.91 2.35
C THR A 220 -4.12 -12.32 0.88
N MET A 221 -5.25 -12.92 0.44
CA MET A 221 -5.45 -13.28 -0.96
C MET A 221 -5.48 -12.04 -1.86
N THR A 222 -6.18 -10.98 -1.43
CA THR A 222 -6.24 -9.69 -2.14
C THR A 222 -4.85 -9.10 -2.32
N GLU A 223 -4.05 -9.03 -1.26
CA GLU A 223 -2.67 -8.49 -1.28
C GLU A 223 -1.75 -9.30 -2.20
N MET A 224 -1.86 -10.62 -2.19
CA MET A 224 -1.06 -11.46 -3.09
C MET A 224 -1.48 -11.33 -4.56
N VAL A 225 -2.76 -11.12 -4.84
CA VAL A 225 -3.23 -10.80 -6.20
C VAL A 225 -2.72 -9.43 -6.64
N ALA A 226 -2.72 -8.42 -5.76
CA ALA A 226 -2.12 -7.11 -6.05
C ALA A 226 -0.62 -7.24 -6.42
N LEU A 227 0.13 -8.04 -5.64
CA LEU A 227 1.53 -8.33 -5.93
C LEU A 227 1.70 -9.04 -7.28
N ALA A 228 0.86 -10.04 -7.57
CA ALA A 228 0.88 -10.74 -8.85
C ALA A 228 0.62 -9.80 -10.03
N ASN A 229 -0.43 -8.97 -9.94
CA ASN A 229 -0.81 -8.01 -10.98
C ASN A 229 0.32 -7.02 -11.28
N THR A 230 0.98 -6.48 -10.25
CA THR A 230 2.00 -5.45 -10.44
C THR A 230 3.36 -6.00 -10.85
N THR A 231 3.65 -7.29 -10.55
CA THR A 231 4.95 -7.91 -10.85
C THR A 231 4.93 -8.84 -12.06
N GLY A 232 3.74 -9.25 -12.51
CA GLY A 232 3.59 -10.29 -13.54
C GLY A 232 3.90 -11.71 -13.04
N LEU A 233 4.16 -11.88 -11.73
CA LEU A 233 4.25 -13.21 -11.12
C LEU A 233 2.87 -13.88 -11.10
N GLN A 234 2.84 -15.21 -11.08
CA GLN A 234 1.59 -15.97 -11.06
C GLN A 234 1.23 -16.42 -9.65
N LEU A 235 -0.03 -16.70 -9.40
CA LEU A 235 -0.41 -17.44 -8.19
C LEU A 235 0.18 -18.85 -8.25
N SER A 236 0.72 -19.34 -7.14
CA SER A 236 1.25 -20.72 -7.05
C SER A 236 0.18 -21.74 -7.41
N LYS A 237 -1.02 -21.57 -6.87
CA LYS A 237 -2.27 -22.24 -7.21
C LYS A 237 -3.45 -21.43 -6.72
N ARG A 238 -4.68 -21.83 -7.01
CA ARG A 238 -5.88 -21.23 -6.41
C ARG A 238 -5.84 -21.39 -4.88
N GLY A 239 -5.90 -20.24 -4.15
CA GLY A 239 -5.81 -20.18 -2.68
C GLY A 239 -4.38 -20.31 -2.15
N MET A 240 -3.38 -20.49 -3.04
CA MET A 240 -1.95 -20.62 -2.71
C MET A 240 -1.65 -21.81 -1.79
N TYR A 241 -0.38 -22.04 -1.44
CA TYR A 241 -0.02 -23.13 -0.52
C TYR A 241 -0.16 -22.72 0.95
N GLY A 242 0.25 -21.49 1.28
CA GLY A 242 0.19 -20.95 2.63
C GLY A 242 0.91 -21.79 3.68
N PRO A 243 2.13 -22.30 3.42
CA PRO A 243 2.82 -23.22 4.34
C PRO A 243 3.18 -22.51 5.65
N ALA A 244 3.39 -23.28 6.71
CA ALA A 244 4.08 -22.79 7.90
C ALA A 244 5.57 -22.62 7.57
N SER A 245 6.14 -21.47 7.94
CA SER A 245 7.57 -21.16 7.73
C SER A 245 8.10 -20.23 8.81
N SER A 246 9.41 -20.10 8.84
CA SER A 246 10.13 -19.12 9.64
C SER A 246 11.07 -18.31 8.75
N VAL A 247 11.53 -17.15 9.23
CA VAL A 247 12.51 -16.34 8.49
C VAL A 247 13.75 -17.16 8.11
N LYS A 248 14.15 -18.10 8.97
CA LYS A 248 15.34 -18.95 8.74
C LYS A 248 15.12 -20.06 7.72
N THR A 249 13.88 -20.40 7.41
CA THR A 249 13.53 -21.55 6.55
C THR A 249 12.81 -21.13 5.27
N LEU A 250 12.55 -19.84 5.05
CA LEU A 250 11.84 -19.31 3.88
C LEU A 250 12.36 -19.89 2.57
N GLN A 251 13.69 -19.86 2.37
CA GLN A 251 14.33 -20.33 1.13
C GLN A 251 14.13 -21.83 0.91
N ASN A 252 14.04 -22.64 1.96
CA ASN A 252 13.80 -24.08 1.85
C ASN A 252 12.31 -24.37 1.67
N THR A 253 11.44 -23.66 2.42
CA THR A 253 9.99 -23.82 2.33
C THR A 253 9.50 -23.50 0.92
N PHE A 254 9.93 -22.40 0.33
CA PHE A 254 9.54 -21.96 -1.01
C PHE A 254 10.53 -22.36 -2.12
N ALA A 255 11.31 -23.41 -1.91
CA ALA A 255 12.03 -24.09 -2.96
C ALA A 255 11.06 -24.89 -3.86
N LEU A 256 11.57 -25.36 -5.00
CA LEU A 256 10.81 -26.28 -5.87
C LEU A 256 10.63 -27.64 -5.20
N GLN A 257 9.56 -28.34 -5.53
CA GLN A 257 9.28 -29.70 -5.02
C GLN A 257 10.40 -30.69 -5.32
N ALA A 258 11.05 -30.54 -6.47
CA ALA A 258 12.22 -31.35 -6.84
C ALA A 258 13.41 -31.16 -5.86
N ASP A 259 13.45 -30.03 -5.17
CA ASP A 259 14.50 -29.66 -4.21
C ASP A 259 14.00 -29.70 -2.76
N GLY A 260 12.81 -30.31 -2.52
CA GLY A 260 12.24 -30.53 -1.20
C GLY A 260 11.36 -29.40 -0.67
N GLY A 261 11.05 -28.37 -1.48
CA GLY A 261 10.12 -27.31 -1.13
C GLY A 261 8.67 -27.60 -1.52
N VAL A 262 7.82 -26.55 -1.47
CA VAL A 262 6.37 -26.70 -1.74
C VAL A 262 5.97 -26.36 -3.17
N LEU A 263 6.81 -25.68 -3.94
CA LEU A 263 6.42 -25.08 -5.23
C LEU A 263 6.60 -26.05 -6.40
N ASP A 264 5.62 -26.07 -7.30
CA ASP A 264 5.67 -26.81 -8.56
C ASP A 264 6.46 -26.08 -9.65
N ARG A 265 6.58 -24.75 -9.55
CA ARG A 265 7.28 -23.88 -10.52
C ARG A 265 7.79 -22.60 -9.85
N PRO A 266 8.80 -21.93 -10.43
CA PRO A 266 9.21 -20.59 -10.02
C PRO A 266 8.30 -19.50 -10.59
N GLY A 267 8.54 -18.26 -10.19
CA GLY A 267 7.84 -17.08 -10.71
C GLY A 267 6.44 -16.90 -10.12
N VAL A 268 6.26 -17.28 -8.86
CA VAL A 268 4.95 -17.26 -8.20
C VAL A 268 4.89 -16.30 -7.01
N VAL A 269 3.66 -15.98 -6.60
CA VAL A 269 3.36 -15.36 -5.32
C VAL A 269 2.71 -16.38 -4.39
N ASP A 270 3.04 -16.29 -3.11
CA ASP A 270 2.44 -17.10 -2.05
C ASP A 270 2.56 -16.37 -0.70
N TYR A 271 1.92 -16.88 0.33
CA TYR A 271 2.06 -16.40 1.71
C TYR A 271 2.52 -17.53 2.62
N CYS A 272 2.94 -17.22 3.83
CA CYS A 272 3.19 -18.23 4.85
C CYS A 272 2.58 -17.85 6.19
N THR A 273 2.35 -18.85 7.01
CA THR A 273 2.05 -18.71 8.43
C THR A 273 3.33 -18.89 9.25
N GLY A 274 3.36 -18.41 10.51
CA GLY A 274 4.51 -18.52 11.39
C GLY A 274 5.13 -17.17 11.73
N ASP A 275 6.43 -17.15 12.04
CA ASP A 275 7.13 -15.96 12.56
C ASP A 275 7.66 -15.00 11.47
N VAL A 276 7.24 -15.15 10.24
CA VAL A 276 7.62 -14.25 9.12
C VAL A 276 6.85 -12.93 9.18
N ALA A 277 5.61 -12.96 9.70
CA ALA A 277 4.81 -11.76 9.88
C ALA A 277 5.42 -10.78 10.91
N PRO A 278 5.33 -9.45 10.70
CA PRO A 278 4.63 -8.73 9.64
C PRO A 278 5.46 -8.51 8.37
N GLY A 279 6.47 -9.30 8.12
CA GLY A 279 7.40 -9.08 7.02
C GLY A 279 6.94 -9.57 5.66
N VAL A 280 7.64 -9.08 4.65
CA VAL A 280 7.52 -9.50 3.25
C VAL A 280 8.84 -10.13 2.79
N PHE A 281 8.75 -11.02 1.81
CA PHE A 281 9.93 -11.76 1.35
C PHE A 281 9.93 -11.99 -0.16
N VAL A 282 11.12 -12.25 -0.68
CA VAL A 282 11.33 -12.81 -2.02
C VAL A 282 12.35 -13.92 -1.91
N VAL A 283 11.99 -15.13 -2.35
CA VAL A 283 12.92 -16.22 -2.51
C VAL A 283 13.46 -16.20 -3.94
N VAL A 284 14.76 -16.18 -4.05
CA VAL A 284 15.48 -16.04 -5.32
C VAL A 284 16.49 -17.16 -5.50
N ARG A 285 16.91 -17.39 -6.75
CA ARG A 285 18.09 -18.19 -7.08
C ARG A 285 18.91 -17.53 -8.18
N HIS A 286 20.16 -17.92 -8.29
CA HIS A 286 21.06 -17.49 -9.37
C HIS A 286 21.77 -18.70 -9.98
N ASN A 287 21.85 -18.72 -11.31
CA ASN A 287 22.44 -19.86 -12.05
C ASN A 287 23.98 -19.82 -12.08
N ASP A 288 24.60 -18.67 -11.80
CA ASP A 288 26.06 -18.53 -11.73
C ASP A 288 26.58 -19.09 -10.41
N PRO A 289 27.49 -20.11 -10.43
CA PRO A 289 27.98 -20.72 -9.21
C PRO A 289 28.79 -19.77 -8.33
N TYR A 290 29.47 -18.77 -8.94
CA TYR A 290 30.27 -17.79 -8.20
C TYR A 290 29.32 -16.85 -7.41
N ILE A 291 28.26 -16.38 -8.03
CA ILE A 291 27.26 -15.55 -7.32
C ILE A 291 26.61 -16.35 -6.18
N ALA A 292 26.26 -17.62 -6.42
CA ALA A 292 25.73 -18.47 -5.36
C ALA A 292 26.74 -18.68 -4.22
N HIS A 293 28.02 -18.81 -4.53
CA HIS A 293 29.07 -18.89 -3.54
C HIS A 293 29.21 -17.59 -2.72
N GLU A 294 29.19 -16.41 -3.38
CA GLU A 294 29.22 -15.11 -2.70
C GLU A 294 28.02 -14.92 -1.77
N MET A 295 26.82 -15.30 -2.20
CA MET A 295 25.63 -15.26 -1.34
C MET A 295 25.81 -16.13 -0.09
N SER A 296 26.39 -17.31 -0.24
CA SER A 296 26.68 -18.21 0.90
C SER A 296 27.75 -17.61 1.82
N TYR A 297 28.80 -17.03 1.26
CA TYR A 297 29.85 -16.32 2.00
C TYR A 297 29.28 -15.17 2.82
N LEU A 298 28.31 -14.45 2.28
CA LEU A 298 27.56 -13.36 2.96
C LEU A 298 26.50 -13.87 3.94
N SER A 299 26.52 -15.15 4.30
CA SER A 299 25.63 -15.77 5.29
C SER A 299 24.14 -15.80 4.86
N MET A 300 23.86 -15.75 3.56
CA MET A 300 22.50 -15.86 3.04
C MET A 300 21.98 -17.31 2.98
N GLY A 301 22.78 -18.28 3.42
CA GLY A 301 22.50 -19.72 3.41
C GLY A 301 23.31 -20.50 2.40
N PRO A 302 23.19 -21.84 2.36
CA PRO A 302 24.05 -22.70 1.52
C PRO A 302 23.69 -22.66 0.01
N GLY A 303 22.58 -21.99 -0.36
CA GLY A 303 22.05 -22.02 -1.73
C GLY A 303 21.43 -23.38 -2.11
N PRO A 304 20.91 -23.52 -3.34
CA PRO A 304 20.84 -22.50 -4.41
C PRO A 304 19.70 -21.46 -4.22
N TYR A 305 18.87 -21.59 -3.20
CA TYR A 305 17.77 -20.69 -2.88
C TYR A 305 18.18 -19.72 -1.77
N PHE A 306 17.85 -18.43 -1.92
CA PHE A 306 18.17 -17.39 -0.96
C PHE A 306 16.93 -16.56 -0.67
N ALA A 307 16.72 -16.13 0.58
CA ALA A 307 15.59 -15.30 0.97
C ALA A 307 16.05 -13.85 1.19
N LEU A 308 15.45 -12.93 0.44
CA LEU A 308 15.49 -11.50 0.74
C LEU A 308 14.26 -11.20 1.61
N TYR A 309 14.45 -10.58 2.77
CA TYR A 309 13.39 -10.39 3.74
C TYR A 309 13.41 -8.98 4.32
N ARG A 310 12.25 -8.36 4.35
CA ARG A 310 11.99 -7.11 5.04
C ARG A 310 11.09 -7.41 6.24
N PRO A 311 11.56 -7.20 7.50
CA PRO A 311 10.85 -7.66 8.71
C PRO A 311 9.66 -6.80 9.12
N TYR A 312 9.34 -5.75 8.40
CA TYR A 312 8.27 -4.81 8.74
C TYR A 312 7.63 -4.21 7.49
N HIS A 313 6.43 -3.73 7.66
CA HIS A 313 5.75 -2.74 6.83
C HIS A 313 5.04 -1.76 7.77
N LEU A 314 4.96 -0.47 7.43
CA LEU A 314 4.51 0.56 8.35
C LEU A 314 3.16 1.15 7.98
N ALA A 315 2.44 0.54 7.04
CA ALA A 315 1.09 0.91 6.63
C ALA A 315 0.95 2.43 6.41
N SER A 316 0.00 3.07 7.07
CA SER A 316 -0.29 4.50 6.92
C SER A 316 0.86 5.44 7.28
N VAL A 317 1.80 5.01 8.13
CA VAL A 317 2.98 5.80 8.50
C VAL A 317 3.99 5.88 7.34
N GLU A 318 4.07 4.85 6.53
CA GLU A 318 4.98 4.80 5.38
C GLU A 318 4.32 5.33 4.10
N ALA A 319 3.01 5.28 4.01
CA ALA A 319 2.23 5.63 2.84
C ALA A 319 2.55 7.01 2.24
N PRO A 320 2.83 8.09 3.02
CA PRO A 320 3.21 9.39 2.47
C PRO A 320 4.48 9.39 1.62
N ILE A 321 5.35 8.36 1.74
CA ILE A 321 6.52 8.21 0.87
C ILE A 321 6.10 8.10 -0.61
N THR A 322 4.93 7.60 -0.90
CA THR A 322 4.39 7.49 -2.26
C THR A 322 4.27 8.85 -2.95
N VAL A 323 3.95 9.90 -2.21
CA VAL A 323 3.84 11.27 -2.75
C VAL A 323 5.20 11.82 -3.19
N TYR A 324 6.31 11.26 -2.71
CA TYR A 324 7.67 11.69 -3.07
C TYR A 324 8.20 11.03 -4.34
N ARG A 325 7.58 9.96 -4.80
CA ARG A 325 8.01 9.15 -5.96
C ARG A 325 7.29 9.53 -7.23
#